data_07415cb41f328f8e86ee002bb137a6bc
#
_entry.id   07415cb41f328f8e86ee002bb137a6bc
#
_cell.length_a   1.000
_cell.length_b   1.000
_cell.length_c   1.000
_cell.angle_alpha   90.00
_cell.angle_beta   90.00
_cell.angle_gamma   90.00
#
_symmetry.space_group_name_H-M   'P 1'
#
loop_
_entity.id
_entity.type
_entity.pdbx_description
1 polymer ?
#
loop_
_entity_poly.entity_id
_entity_poly.type
_entity_poly.pdbx_seq_one_letter_code
_entity_poly.pdbx_strand_id
1 'polypeptide(L)'
;YIPEQVNGMPILGYGVSNAQTNDSQTYSYGLMQNNGDYAETKTNNMTVNAGLEYDFEWSKVLKGLKLRLTYSKSINNDKGNQYGSKFTLYKMVNRTGSGQHLYTPIAGEEYDTYLSQDNFEPTTLDNGNYISRSMSRMDNYQINFTASYGRKFGLHDVNALFSIEKSESEYEDLGGHATEPYSFTNFQSNGASGTKTPSWSRSEPASLSYSGRLNYAYADKYLFEFLIRSDASTKFAPKNYWGVFPSASIGWVMSQEKWFNNALPWVDFLKLRGSFGLTGRDNTTAWLWMQHYGIWNKTSDNAVFGEGTTNSGQSIRMDNGNADVNYDVHWDKSYKANFGIDFNVLSQRLAVTLEAYKVWNREMFMNLSQSVPATVGCLSASTNLGKIDNWGYEASITWRDKIGKDFKYRIGVNFGYSDNKVINSDFATDYVYKTVQKGDRFDIGTWGMECLGMFRSYQEIQEYVKKYNITNYMGMAPDQIKPGMLIYKDVRGAGGTGTPDGIVNANDDQVRISHRASNPYGFTTNLHAEWKGLSVTAQLSASWGSRSVIPTSALKASYGIEAQNMPSFWNPDDVFVYNDI
;
A
#
# COMPACT_ATOMS: atom_id res chain seq x y z
N TYR A 1 -7.92 -2.56 -41.81
CA TYR A 1 -6.67 -1.79 -41.87
C TYR A 1 -6.99 -0.29 -41.89
N ILE A 2 -6.51 0.47 -40.91
CA ILE A 2 -6.70 1.91 -40.88
C ILE A 2 -5.33 2.51 -41.26
N PRO A 3 -5.27 3.35 -42.32
CA PRO A 3 -4.00 3.97 -42.70
C PRO A 3 -3.52 4.94 -41.62
N GLU A 4 -2.21 5.03 -41.45
CA GLU A 4 -1.60 5.95 -40.48
C GLU A 4 -1.78 7.42 -40.87
N GLN A 5 -1.92 7.68 -42.16
CA GLN A 5 -2.15 9.02 -42.73
C GLN A 5 -3.15 8.96 -43.89
N VAL A 6 -3.97 9.97 -44.00
CA VAL A 6 -4.84 10.23 -45.12
C VAL A 6 -4.63 11.67 -45.56
N ASN A 7 -4.33 11.90 -46.85
CA ASN A 7 -3.99 13.24 -47.38
C ASN A 7 -2.91 13.98 -46.58
N GLY A 8 -1.89 13.26 -46.09
CA GLY A 8 -0.84 13.80 -45.27
C GLY A 8 -1.23 14.14 -43.81
N MET A 9 -2.48 13.96 -43.43
CA MET A 9 -2.97 14.15 -42.08
C MET A 9 -2.84 12.86 -41.27
N PRO A 10 -2.14 12.84 -40.15
CA PRO A 10 -2.04 11.66 -39.30
C PRO A 10 -3.38 11.33 -38.67
N ILE A 11 -3.84 10.11 -38.89
CA ILE A 11 -5.16 9.64 -38.48
C ILE A 11 -5.08 8.99 -37.11
N LEU A 12 -6.10 9.23 -36.30
CA LEU A 12 -6.31 8.59 -35.01
C LEU A 12 -6.69 7.12 -35.25
N GLY A 13 -5.78 6.20 -34.95
CA GLY A 13 -6.03 4.75 -35.05
C GLY A 13 -6.87 4.23 -33.87
N TYR A 14 -7.50 3.07 -33.99
CA TYR A 14 -8.16 2.40 -32.86
C TYR A 14 -7.12 1.88 -31.86
N GLY A 15 -7.16 2.37 -30.65
CA GLY A 15 -6.32 1.93 -29.54
C GLY A 15 -7.14 1.67 -28.29
N VAL A 16 -6.49 1.17 -27.26
CA VAL A 16 -7.12 0.89 -25.96
C VAL A 16 -7.63 2.19 -25.35
N SER A 17 -8.93 2.25 -25.06
CA SER A 17 -9.53 3.43 -24.43
C SER A 17 -8.95 3.69 -23.05
N ASN A 18 -8.62 4.94 -22.79
CA ASN A 18 -8.33 5.38 -21.43
C ASN A 18 -9.64 5.42 -20.63
N ALA A 19 -9.71 4.62 -19.56
CA ALA A 19 -10.93 4.47 -18.75
C ALA A 19 -11.39 5.73 -18.02
N GLN A 20 -10.67 6.84 -18.13
CA GLN A 20 -10.96 8.07 -17.40
C GLN A 20 -11.68 9.15 -18.23
N THR A 21 -11.73 9.01 -19.52
CA THR A 21 -12.50 9.92 -20.39
C THR A 21 -13.51 9.11 -21.19
N ASN A 22 -14.74 9.62 -21.29
CA ASN A 22 -15.83 8.98 -22.06
C ASN A 22 -15.58 8.95 -23.57
N ASP A 23 -14.43 9.44 -24.02
CA ASP A 23 -13.99 9.38 -25.40
C ASP A 23 -13.09 8.16 -25.60
N SER A 24 -13.48 7.32 -26.55
CA SER A 24 -12.61 6.26 -27.08
C SER A 24 -11.42 6.93 -27.78
N GLN A 25 -10.38 7.25 -27.02
CA GLN A 25 -9.16 7.78 -27.60
C GLN A 25 -8.40 6.67 -28.29
N THR A 26 -8.29 6.81 -29.54
CA THR A 26 -7.59 5.94 -30.44
C THR A 26 -6.20 6.51 -30.67
N TYR A 27 -5.18 5.73 -30.38
CA TYR A 27 -3.78 6.15 -30.51
C TYR A 27 -3.17 5.56 -31.78
N SER A 28 -2.37 6.33 -32.47
CA SER A 28 -1.50 5.79 -33.51
C SER A 28 -0.16 5.43 -32.88
N TYR A 29 0.07 4.14 -32.65
CA TYR A 29 1.31 3.64 -32.04
C TYR A 29 2.57 4.05 -32.81
N GLY A 30 2.52 4.04 -34.15
CA GLY A 30 3.64 4.43 -34.98
C GLY A 30 4.04 5.88 -34.79
N LEU A 31 3.06 6.78 -34.68
CA LEU A 31 3.32 8.21 -34.43
C LEU A 31 3.78 8.47 -32.99
N MET A 32 3.25 7.72 -32.01
CA MET A 32 3.69 7.84 -30.62
C MET A 32 5.12 7.36 -30.40
N GLN A 33 5.55 6.33 -31.11
CA GLN A 33 6.93 5.82 -31.04
C GLN A 33 7.94 6.75 -31.70
N ASN A 34 7.52 7.53 -32.69
CA ASN A 34 8.39 8.36 -33.52
C ASN A 34 8.32 9.86 -33.20
N ASN A 35 7.56 10.26 -32.20
CA ASN A 35 7.39 11.68 -31.84
C ASN A 35 8.57 12.30 -31.08
N GLY A 36 9.55 11.47 -30.68
CA GLY A 36 10.73 11.90 -29.94
C GLY A 36 10.50 12.07 -28.44
N ASP A 37 9.33 11.74 -27.91
CA ASP A 37 9.05 11.77 -26.49
C ASP A 37 9.88 10.71 -25.76
N TYR A 38 10.42 11.07 -24.58
CA TYR A 38 11.20 10.15 -23.79
C TYR A 38 11.18 10.53 -22.31
N ALA A 39 11.43 9.53 -21.48
CA ALA A 39 11.79 9.67 -20.08
C ALA A 39 13.04 8.84 -19.83
N GLU A 40 14.08 9.47 -19.34
CA GLU A 40 15.35 8.82 -19.00
C GLU A 40 15.68 9.11 -17.54
N THR A 41 15.99 8.06 -16.79
CA THR A 41 16.55 8.19 -15.43
C THR A 41 17.89 7.48 -15.38
N LYS A 42 18.91 8.20 -14.94
CA LYS A 42 20.24 7.65 -14.67
C LYS A 42 20.46 7.60 -13.19
N THR A 43 20.60 6.38 -12.67
CA THR A 43 20.83 6.12 -11.26
C THR A 43 22.28 5.70 -11.04
N ASN A 44 22.97 6.38 -10.11
CA ASN A 44 24.30 6.01 -9.66
C ASN A 44 24.26 5.74 -8.16
N ASN A 45 24.56 4.52 -7.77
CA ASN A 45 24.59 4.08 -6.39
C ASN A 45 26.03 3.75 -5.99
N MET A 46 26.46 4.29 -4.86
CA MET A 46 27.74 3.96 -4.25
C MET A 46 27.51 3.60 -2.79
N THR A 47 28.04 2.48 -2.36
CA THR A 47 28.03 2.08 -0.95
C THR A 47 29.45 1.76 -0.50
N VAL A 48 29.86 2.38 0.60
CA VAL A 48 31.14 2.15 1.26
C VAL A 48 30.85 1.58 2.64
N ASN A 49 31.42 0.41 2.92
CA ASN A 49 31.35 -0.23 4.22
C ASN A 49 32.77 -0.42 4.76
N ALA A 50 32.99 -0.01 6.00
CA ALA A 50 34.22 -0.23 6.72
C ALA A 50 33.92 -0.83 8.09
N GLY A 51 34.75 -1.75 8.55
CA GLY A 51 34.55 -2.38 9.84
C GLY A 51 35.89 -2.71 10.50
N LEU A 52 35.94 -2.47 11.81
CA LEU A 52 37.04 -2.88 12.67
C LEU A 52 36.47 -3.81 13.72
N GLU A 53 37.09 -4.95 13.91
CA GLU A 53 36.74 -5.90 14.97
C GLU A 53 37.98 -6.25 15.75
N TYR A 54 37.87 -6.22 17.08
CA TYR A 54 38.93 -6.62 17.97
C TYR A 54 38.42 -7.71 18.91
N ASP A 55 39.13 -8.85 18.92
CA ASP A 55 38.82 -10.03 19.74
C ASP A 55 39.83 -10.16 20.88
N PHE A 56 39.34 -10.26 22.12
CA PHE A 56 40.15 -10.42 23.32
C PHE A 56 40.41 -11.91 23.67
N GLU A 57 40.34 -12.82 22.73
CA GLU A 57 40.56 -14.27 22.92
C GLU A 57 41.87 -14.59 23.63
N TRP A 58 42.92 -13.76 23.45
CA TRP A 58 44.21 -13.87 24.07
C TRP A 58 44.24 -13.57 25.58
N SER A 59 43.25 -12.86 26.06
CA SER A 59 43.19 -12.43 27.48
C SER A 59 42.45 -13.46 28.33
N LYS A 60 43.09 -13.90 29.44
CA LYS A 60 42.43 -14.82 30.38
C LYS A 60 41.18 -14.22 31.05
N VAL A 61 41.17 -12.90 31.24
CA VAL A 61 40.07 -12.17 31.90
C VAL A 61 38.99 -11.77 30.90
N LEU A 62 39.38 -11.24 29.74
CA LEU A 62 38.49 -10.68 28.74
C LEU A 62 38.12 -11.71 27.63
N LYS A 63 38.53 -12.95 27.78
CA LYS A 63 38.21 -14.03 26.83
C LYS A 63 36.71 -14.10 26.60
N GLY A 64 36.30 -14.01 25.31
CA GLY A 64 34.91 -13.98 24.88
C GLY A 64 34.36 -12.58 24.66
N LEU A 65 35.14 -11.52 24.95
CA LEU A 65 34.79 -10.13 24.61
C LEU A 65 35.24 -9.81 23.19
N LYS A 66 34.34 -9.26 22.38
CA LYS A 66 34.63 -8.71 21.04
C LYS A 66 34.05 -7.30 20.95
N LEU A 67 34.85 -6.41 20.41
CA LEU A 67 34.43 -5.03 20.10
C LEU A 67 34.41 -4.88 18.59
N ARG A 68 33.34 -4.32 18.07
CA ARG A 68 33.20 -4.07 16.64
C ARG A 68 32.69 -2.66 16.40
N LEU A 69 33.36 -1.96 15.49
CA LEU A 69 32.93 -0.67 14.97
C LEU A 69 32.68 -0.84 13.48
N THR A 70 31.50 -0.45 13.02
CA THR A 70 31.18 -0.44 11.58
C THR A 70 30.72 0.93 11.16
N TYR A 71 31.15 1.32 9.98
CA TYR A 71 30.71 2.52 9.29
C TYR A 71 30.17 2.12 7.92
N SER A 72 29.00 2.60 7.58
CA SER A 72 28.39 2.42 6.25
C SER A 72 27.97 3.79 5.72
N LYS A 73 28.33 4.08 4.49
CA LYS A 73 27.82 5.24 3.75
C LYS A 73 27.28 4.80 2.41
N SER A 74 26.06 5.22 2.13
CA SER A 74 25.38 4.98 0.85
C SER A 74 24.99 6.31 0.23
N ILE A 75 25.37 6.50 -1.03
CA ILE A 75 25.05 7.69 -1.82
C ILE A 75 24.30 7.21 -3.05
N ASN A 76 23.07 7.69 -3.21
CA ASN A 76 22.25 7.43 -4.39
C ASN A 76 22.03 8.77 -5.10
N ASN A 77 22.36 8.83 -6.38
CA ASN A 77 22.11 9.99 -7.21
C ASN A 77 21.26 9.57 -8.41
N ASP A 78 20.13 10.20 -8.59
CA ASP A 78 19.26 10.03 -9.74
C ASP A 78 19.26 11.33 -10.57
N LYS A 79 19.39 11.17 -11.87
CA LYS A 79 19.25 12.25 -12.83
C LYS A 79 18.13 11.90 -13.80
N GLY A 80 17.05 12.64 -13.74
CA GLY A 80 15.90 12.52 -14.62
C GLY A 80 15.92 13.52 -15.75
N ASN A 81 15.61 13.05 -16.94
CA ASN A 81 15.36 13.87 -18.11
C ASN A 81 14.05 13.41 -18.74
N GLN A 82 13.15 14.33 -19.00
CA GLN A 82 11.89 13.99 -19.65
C GLN A 82 11.52 15.04 -20.68
N TYR A 83 10.97 14.59 -21.78
CA TYR A 83 10.41 15.40 -22.83
C TYR A 83 9.07 14.81 -23.24
N GLY A 84 8.04 15.62 -23.22
CA GLY A 84 6.70 15.28 -23.70
C GLY A 84 6.23 16.32 -24.69
N SER A 85 5.74 15.87 -25.81
CA SER A 85 5.25 16.73 -26.88
C SER A 85 3.72 16.82 -26.89
N LYS A 86 3.27 17.78 -27.68
CA LYS A 86 1.87 17.95 -28.03
C LYS A 86 1.77 17.82 -29.54
N PHE A 87 0.88 17.00 -30.02
CA PHE A 87 0.68 16.79 -31.45
C PHE A 87 -0.79 16.63 -31.77
N THR A 88 -1.15 16.95 -33.01
CA THR A 88 -2.52 16.87 -33.47
C THR A 88 -2.69 15.62 -34.34
N LEU A 89 -3.67 14.82 -33.97
CA LEU A 89 -4.19 13.74 -34.79
C LEU A 89 -5.57 14.17 -35.36
N TYR A 90 -6.00 13.50 -36.37
CA TYR A 90 -7.25 13.82 -37.05
C TYR A 90 -8.22 12.63 -36.97
N LYS A 91 -9.40 12.90 -36.44
CA LYS A 91 -10.53 11.96 -36.43
C LYS A 91 -11.36 12.19 -37.66
N MET A 92 -11.62 11.13 -38.40
CA MET A 92 -12.55 11.19 -39.51
C MET A 92 -13.99 11.20 -38.97
N VAL A 93 -14.73 12.28 -39.22
CA VAL A 93 -16.08 12.48 -38.68
C VAL A 93 -17.20 12.18 -39.67
N ASN A 94 -16.93 12.33 -40.97
CA ASN A 94 -17.92 12.11 -42.00
C ASN A 94 -17.59 10.86 -42.85
N ARG A 95 -18.57 9.99 -43.01
CA ARG A 95 -18.47 8.86 -43.92
C ARG A 95 -18.64 9.33 -45.36
N THR A 96 -17.74 8.92 -46.23
CA THR A 96 -17.94 9.11 -47.66
C THR A 96 -18.95 8.10 -48.17
N GLY A 97 -20.05 8.56 -48.66
CA GLY A 97 -21.14 8.04 -49.49
C GLY A 97 -21.56 6.58 -49.48
N SER A 98 -20.67 5.61 -49.40
CA SER A 98 -21.06 4.19 -49.59
C SER A 98 -21.59 3.51 -48.33
N GLY A 99 -21.36 4.09 -47.13
CA GLY A 99 -21.80 3.53 -45.86
C GLY A 99 -21.12 2.23 -45.41
N GLN A 100 -20.22 1.65 -46.18
CA GLN A 100 -19.62 0.35 -45.90
C GLN A 100 -18.35 0.44 -45.06
N HIS A 101 -17.44 1.32 -45.45
CA HIS A 101 -16.17 1.52 -44.73
C HIS A 101 -15.75 2.98 -44.81
N LEU A 102 -15.19 3.53 -43.73
CA LEU A 102 -14.76 4.94 -43.66
C LEU A 102 -13.78 5.34 -44.77
N TYR A 103 -12.97 4.40 -45.21
CA TYR A 103 -11.91 4.61 -46.19
C TYR A 103 -12.17 3.94 -47.54
N THR A 104 -13.40 3.43 -47.78
CA THR A 104 -13.73 2.81 -49.05
C THR A 104 -14.13 3.87 -50.05
N PRO A 105 -13.40 4.05 -51.16
CA PRO A 105 -13.79 5.00 -52.19
C PRO A 105 -15.10 4.56 -52.84
N ILE A 106 -15.87 5.52 -53.38
CA ILE A 106 -17.04 5.22 -54.19
C ILE A 106 -16.54 4.61 -55.51
N ALA A 107 -17.26 3.61 -56.01
CA ALA A 107 -16.85 2.90 -57.21
C ALA A 107 -16.62 3.87 -58.39
N GLY A 108 -15.40 3.86 -58.92
CA GLY A 108 -14.99 4.67 -60.08
C GLY A 108 -14.26 5.97 -59.77
N GLU A 109 -14.03 6.30 -58.48
CA GLU A 109 -13.29 7.49 -58.10
C GLU A 109 -12.03 7.13 -57.28
N GLU A 110 -10.98 7.94 -57.41
CA GLU A 110 -9.75 7.73 -56.63
C GLU A 110 -9.95 8.11 -55.15
N TYR A 111 -9.27 7.41 -54.29
CA TYR A 111 -9.38 7.55 -52.83
C TYR A 111 -9.23 8.99 -52.32
N ASP A 112 -8.36 9.78 -52.95
CA ASP A 112 -8.05 11.14 -52.52
C ASP A 112 -9.05 12.22 -52.97
N THR A 113 -9.98 11.90 -53.88
CA THR A 113 -10.92 12.91 -54.45
C THR A 113 -12.12 13.18 -53.57
N TYR A 114 -12.36 12.34 -52.54
CA TYR A 114 -13.53 12.47 -51.69
C TYR A 114 -13.28 13.19 -50.37
N LEU A 115 -12.06 13.16 -49.87
CA LEU A 115 -11.76 13.60 -48.53
C LEU A 115 -11.34 15.08 -48.53
N SER A 116 -12.28 15.94 -48.20
CA SER A 116 -12.01 17.34 -47.91
C SER A 116 -11.51 17.50 -46.47
N GLN A 117 -10.95 18.64 -46.13
CA GLN A 117 -10.57 18.96 -44.74
C GLN A 117 -11.76 18.92 -43.77
N ASP A 118 -12.98 19.15 -44.27
CA ASP A 118 -14.21 19.13 -43.47
C ASP A 118 -14.58 17.71 -43.00
N ASN A 119 -13.96 16.68 -43.56
CA ASN A 119 -14.12 15.30 -43.08
C ASN A 119 -13.26 14.94 -41.87
N PHE A 120 -12.39 15.84 -41.46
CA PHE A 120 -11.44 15.59 -40.36
C PHE A 120 -11.61 16.60 -39.24
N GLU A 121 -11.79 16.08 -38.05
CA GLU A 121 -11.79 16.85 -36.82
C GLU A 121 -10.44 16.71 -36.12
N PRO A 122 -9.72 17.83 -35.84
CA PRO A 122 -8.46 17.77 -35.15
C PRO A 122 -8.66 17.37 -33.68
N THR A 123 -7.92 16.41 -33.22
CA THR A 123 -7.83 16.01 -31.81
C THR A 123 -6.39 16.16 -31.35
N THR A 124 -6.17 17.00 -30.37
CA THR A 124 -4.85 17.19 -29.80
C THR A 124 -4.57 16.14 -28.75
N LEU A 125 -3.48 15.39 -28.91
CA LEU A 125 -2.90 14.55 -27.89
C LEU A 125 -1.80 15.32 -27.19
N ASP A 126 -1.92 15.40 -25.88
CA ASP A 126 -0.99 16.10 -25.01
C ASP A 126 -0.28 15.08 -24.12
N ASN A 127 1.00 14.83 -24.40
CA ASN A 127 1.87 14.00 -23.59
C ASN A 127 2.68 14.88 -22.62
N GLY A 128 1.98 15.85 -22.01
CA GLY A 128 2.52 16.79 -21.03
C GLY A 128 3.07 18.09 -21.65
N ASN A 129 3.42 18.11 -22.93
CA ASN A 129 3.93 19.28 -23.61
C ASN A 129 4.96 20.07 -22.79
N TYR A 130 5.96 19.36 -22.26
CA TYR A 130 6.97 19.93 -21.37
C TYR A 130 8.35 19.29 -21.54
N ILE A 131 9.33 20.04 -21.08
CA ILE A 131 10.69 19.54 -20.85
C ILE A 131 10.98 19.60 -19.35
N SER A 132 11.45 18.50 -18.78
CA SER A 132 11.75 18.39 -17.36
C SER A 132 13.18 17.92 -17.10
N ARG A 133 13.76 18.45 -16.04
CA ARG A 133 15.03 18.00 -15.47
C ARG A 133 14.87 17.84 -13.98
N SER A 134 15.39 16.74 -13.46
CA SER A 134 15.45 16.49 -12.02
C SER A 134 16.81 15.91 -11.63
N MET A 135 17.22 16.22 -10.43
CA MET A 135 18.37 15.62 -9.79
C MET A 135 17.98 15.37 -8.33
N SER A 136 17.98 14.12 -7.92
CA SER A 136 17.82 13.78 -6.53
C SER A 136 19.09 13.12 -6.00
N ARG A 137 19.40 13.43 -4.74
CA ARG A 137 20.52 12.88 -4.03
C ARG A 137 20.08 12.40 -2.66
N MET A 138 20.47 11.19 -2.32
CA MET A 138 20.25 10.62 -1.02
C MET A 138 21.58 10.16 -0.43
N ASP A 139 21.98 10.80 0.65
CA ASP A 139 23.15 10.45 1.44
C ASP A 139 22.69 9.80 2.74
N ASN A 140 23.02 8.53 2.93
CA ASN A 140 22.77 7.83 4.18
C ASN A 140 24.08 7.44 4.82
N TYR A 141 24.26 7.67 6.11
CA TYR A 141 25.34 7.05 6.83
C TYR A 141 24.87 6.43 8.13
N GLN A 142 25.57 5.38 8.53
CA GLN A 142 25.32 4.65 9.76
C GLN A 142 26.64 4.29 10.43
N ILE A 143 26.72 4.53 11.73
CA ILE A 143 27.83 4.12 12.57
C ILE A 143 27.27 3.20 13.65
N ASN A 144 27.84 2.00 13.77
CA ASN A 144 27.48 1.05 14.78
C ASN A 144 28.71 0.69 15.61
N PHE A 145 28.59 0.82 16.92
CA PHE A 145 29.54 0.22 17.87
C PHE A 145 28.84 -0.95 18.57
N THR A 146 29.47 -2.10 18.64
CA THR A 146 28.96 -3.27 19.32
C THR A 146 30.03 -3.87 20.22
N ALA A 147 29.69 -4.10 21.47
CA ALA A 147 30.45 -4.89 22.42
C ALA A 147 29.68 -6.18 22.70
N SER A 148 30.23 -7.32 22.38
CA SER A 148 29.65 -8.63 22.64
C SER A 148 30.53 -9.48 23.53
N TYR A 149 29.94 -10.16 24.48
CA TYR A 149 30.60 -11.09 25.38
C TYR A 149 29.89 -12.42 25.37
N GLY A 150 30.60 -13.51 25.13
CA GLY A 150 30.04 -14.86 25.14
C GLY A 150 31.00 -15.82 25.86
N ARG A 151 30.48 -16.49 26.89
CA ARG A 151 31.29 -17.45 27.65
C ARG A 151 30.44 -18.50 28.37
N LYS A 152 30.93 -19.74 28.35
CA LYS A 152 30.35 -20.85 29.08
C LYS A 152 31.17 -21.14 30.34
N PHE A 153 30.51 -21.17 31.50
CA PHE A 153 31.09 -21.44 32.81
C PHE A 153 30.41 -22.69 33.40
N GLY A 154 30.96 -23.87 33.10
CA GLY A 154 30.36 -25.12 33.49
C GLY A 154 28.95 -25.30 32.89
N LEU A 155 27.91 -25.26 33.72
CA LEU A 155 26.51 -25.36 33.25
C LEU A 155 25.87 -24.02 32.86
N HIS A 156 26.59 -22.91 33.07
CA HIS A 156 26.08 -21.57 32.81
C HIS A 156 26.64 -21.07 31.47
N ASP A 157 25.76 -20.71 30.54
CA ASP A 157 26.10 -20.05 29.30
C ASP A 157 25.57 -18.63 29.31
N VAL A 158 26.47 -17.65 29.19
CA VAL A 158 26.15 -16.22 29.24
C VAL A 158 26.58 -15.55 27.95
N ASN A 159 25.65 -14.88 27.31
CA ASN A 159 25.91 -14.06 26.14
C ASN A 159 25.30 -12.67 26.37
N ALA A 160 26.14 -11.65 26.37
CA ALA A 160 25.74 -10.26 26.53
C ALA A 160 26.13 -9.45 25.29
N LEU A 161 25.32 -8.52 24.91
CA LEU A 161 25.57 -7.58 23.82
C LEU A 161 25.15 -6.18 24.26
N PHE A 162 26.00 -5.21 23.97
CA PHE A 162 25.66 -3.80 24.02
C PHE A 162 25.95 -3.18 22.66
N SER A 163 25.06 -2.35 22.15
CA SER A 163 25.31 -1.62 20.91
C SER A 163 24.82 -0.18 20.97
N ILE A 164 25.53 0.65 20.22
CA ILE A 164 25.18 2.04 19.91
C ILE A 164 25.06 2.11 18.40
N GLU A 165 23.95 2.63 17.93
CA GLU A 165 23.68 2.83 16.50
C GLU A 165 23.28 4.29 16.28
N LYS A 166 23.97 4.96 15.37
CA LYS A 166 23.61 6.30 14.90
C LYS A 166 23.41 6.24 13.39
N SER A 167 22.27 6.72 12.91
CA SER A 167 22.01 6.87 11.49
C SER A 167 21.49 8.27 11.17
N GLU A 168 21.93 8.79 10.04
CA GLU A 168 21.41 10.03 9.45
C GLU A 168 21.19 9.80 7.96
N SER A 169 20.14 10.39 7.44
CA SER A 169 19.79 10.39 6.03
C SER A 169 19.54 11.82 5.60
N GLU A 170 20.14 12.21 4.50
CA GLU A 170 19.86 13.48 3.83
C GLU A 170 19.32 13.17 2.44
N TYR A 171 18.13 13.63 2.15
CA TYR A 171 17.53 13.56 0.84
C TYR A 171 17.29 14.97 0.31
N GLU A 172 17.80 15.23 -0.88
CA GLU A 172 17.61 16.48 -1.59
C GLU A 172 17.12 16.19 -3.00
N ASP A 173 16.05 16.85 -3.41
CA ASP A 173 15.49 16.78 -4.75
C ASP A 173 15.44 18.20 -5.33
N LEU A 174 16.06 18.34 -6.48
CA LEU A 174 16.12 19.58 -7.25
C LEU A 174 15.57 19.29 -8.64
N GLY A 175 14.67 20.12 -9.10
CA GLY A 175 14.14 19.92 -10.44
C GLY A 175 13.37 21.10 -10.96
N GLY A 176 12.82 20.90 -12.11
CA GLY A 176 11.92 21.84 -12.74
C GLY A 176 11.47 21.36 -14.10
N HIS A 177 10.35 21.90 -14.52
CA HIS A 177 9.85 21.70 -15.86
C HIS A 177 9.46 23.02 -16.50
N ALA A 178 9.47 23.06 -17.83
CA ALA A 178 8.99 24.16 -18.62
C ALA A 178 8.02 23.63 -19.68
N THR A 179 6.88 24.25 -19.79
CA THR A 179 5.85 23.89 -20.78
C THR A 179 6.10 24.53 -22.13
N GLU A 180 5.48 24.01 -23.18
CA GLU A 180 5.58 24.51 -24.55
C GLU A 180 7.03 24.57 -25.06
N PRO A 181 7.75 23.42 -25.11
CA PRO A 181 9.10 23.39 -25.63
C PRO A 181 9.13 23.76 -27.13
N TYR A 182 10.11 24.55 -27.53
CA TYR A 182 10.24 24.99 -28.94
C TYR A 182 10.57 23.86 -29.91
N SER A 183 11.22 22.81 -29.42
CA SER A 183 11.59 21.65 -30.22
C SER A 183 11.95 20.48 -29.35
N PHE A 184 12.11 19.32 -29.98
CA PHE A 184 12.63 18.08 -29.38
C PHE A 184 14.06 18.17 -28.83
N THR A 185 14.71 19.34 -28.87
CA THR A 185 16.05 19.47 -28.31
C THR A 185 15.99 19.54 -26.79
N ASN A 186 16.30 18.44 -26.17
CA ASN A 186 16.38 18.28 -24.72
C ASN A 186 17.64 18.91 -24.07
N PHE A 187 18.46 19.60 -24.84
CA PHE A 187 19.75 20.10 -24.38
C PHE A 187 19.67 21.39 -23.56
N GLN A 188 18.58 22.13 -23.66
CA GLN A 188 18.43 23.40 -22.95
C GLN A 188 17.07 23.48 -22.26
N SER A 189 17.09 23.64 -20.93
CA SER A 189 15.88 23.91 -20.14
C SER A 189 15.20 25.25 -20.45
N ASN A 190 15.84 26.10 -21.21
CA ASN A 190 15.33 27.41 -21.63
C ASN A 190 14.64 27.40 -23.01
N GLY A 191 14.66 26.25 -23.69
CA GLY A 191 14.06 26.12 -25.02
C GLY A 191 12.53 25.92 -24.98
N ALA A 192 11.82 26.66 -24.14
CA ALA A 192 10.38 26.60 -23.99
C ALA A 192 9.77 27.99 -23.80
N SER A 193 8.60 28.21 -24.40
CA SER A 193 7.87 29.51 -24.32
C SER A 193 6.91 29.57 -23.13
N GLY A 194 6.51 28.42 -22.60
CA GLY A 194 5.51 28.35 -21.54
C GLY A 194 6.06 28.57 -20.13
N THR A 195 5.26 28.18 -19.15
CA THR A 195 5.55 28.38 -17.73
C THR A 195 6.72 27.51 -17.28
N LYS A 196 7.64 28.13 -16.51
CA LYS A 196 8.75 27.44 -15.85
C LYS A 196 8.42 27.24 -14.38
N THR A 197 8.40 25.99 -13.94
CA THR A 197 8.07 25.61 -12.56
C THR A 197 9.29 24.93 -11.95
N PRO A 198 10.01 25.59 -11.03
CA PRO A 198 11.08 24.95 -10.27
C PRO A 198 10.49 24.10 -9.15
N SER A 199 11.21 23.05 -8.77
CA SER A 199 10.91 22.23 -7.59
C SER A 199 12.17 22.03 -6.76
N TRP A 200 12.02 22.09 -5.45
CA TRP A 200 13.07 21.78 -4.50
C TRP A 200 12.46 21.23 -3.22
N SER A 201 13.02 20.14 -2.74
CA SER A 201 12.66 19.58 -1.45
C SER A 201 13.89 19.02 -0.75
N ARG A 202 13.88 19.04 0.59
CA ARG A 202 14.94 18.48 1.42
C ARG A 202 14.35 17.83 2.65
N SER A 203 14.94 16.72 3.07
CA SER A 203 14.55 15.98 4.28
C SER A 203 15.80 15.41 4.97
N GLU A 204 15.89 15.54 6.29
CA GLU A 204 17.06 15.16 7.10
C GLU A 204 16.62 14.39 8.36
N PRO A 205 16.10 13.16 8.23
CA PRO A 205 15.83 12.34 9.41
C PRO A 205 17.12 11.80 10.04
N ALA A 206 17.15 11.76 11.36
CA ALA A 206 18.24 11.16 12.13
C ALA A 206 17.71 10.31 13.27
N SER A 207 18.45 9.28 13.64
CA SER A 207 18.16 8.43 14.77
C SER A 207 19.41 8.05 15.55
N LEU A 208 19.24 7.84 16.86
CA LEU A 208 20.27 7.34 17.77
C LEU A 208 19.66 6.27 18.66
N SER A 209 20.32 5.13 18.74
CA SER A 209 19.83 3.99 19.50
C SER A 209 20.89 3.41 20.41
N TYR A 210 20.47 3.01 21.59
CA TYR A 210 21.24 2.19 22.53
C TYR A 210 20.51 0.88 22.72
N SER A 211 21.19 -0.25 22.64
CA SER A 211 20.58 -1.54 22.93
C SER A 211 21.47 -2.41 23.81
N GLY A 212 20.84 -3.13 24.73
CA GLY A 212 21.48 -4.11 25.58
C GLY A 212 20.70 -5.42 25.56
N ARG A 213 21.39 -6.54 25.35
CA ARG A 213 20.81 -7.89 25.37
C ARG A 213 21.61 -8.81 26.26
N LEU A 214 20.93 -9.57 27.07
CA LEU A 214 21.49 -10.62 27.89
C LEU A 214 20.77 -11.93 27.61
N ASN A 215 21.49 -12.92 27.14
CA ASN A 215 21.03 -14.31 27.03
C ASN A 215 21.73 -15.13 28.10
N TYR A 216 20.95 -15.92 28.80
CA TYR A 216 21.46 -16.82 29.83
C TYR A 216 20.81 -18.20 29.66
N ALA A 217 21.64 -19.23 29.63
CA ALA A 217 21.18 -20.61 29.65
C ALA A 217 21.83 -21.36 30.82
N TYR A 218 21.00 -22.10 31.56
CA TYR A 218 21.48 -22.98 32.63
C TYR A 218 21.27 -24.44 32.21
N ALA A 219 22.35 -25.19 32.14
CA ALA A 219 22.40 -26.60 31.75
C ALA A 219 21.70 -26.89 30.39
N ASP A 220 21.61 -25.92 29.50
CA ASP A 220 20.87 -25.97 28.24
C ASP A 220 19.35 -26.28 28.41
N LYS A 221 18.83 -26.15 29.64
CA LYS A 221 17.44 -26.45 30.02
C LYS A 221 16.60 -25.21 30.23
N TYR A 222 17.11 -24.28 31.03
CA TYR A 222 16.42 -23.05 31.39
C TYR A 222 17.06 -21.90 30.63
N LEU A 223 16.27 -21.28 29.78
CA LEU A 223 16.70 -20.22 28.88
C LEU A 223 16.05 -18.91 29.31
N PHE A 224 16.82 -17.86 29.39
CA PHE A 224 16.35 -16.52 29.67
C PHE A 224 17.00 -15.53 28.72
N GLU A 225 16.20 -14.63 28.17
CA GLU A 225 16.68 -13.49 27.41
C GLU A 225 16.03 -12.21 27.93
N PHE A 226 16.84 -11.19 28.08
CA PHE A 226 16.40 -9.82 28.33
C PHE A 226 17.00 -8.89 27.30
N LEU A 227 16.16 -8.05 26.72
CA LEU A 227 16.55 -7.01 25.76
C LEU A 227 15.95 -5.69 26.23
N ILE A 228 16.77 -4.63 26.20
CA ILE A 228 16.31 -3.26 26.34
C ILE A 228 16.86 -2.42 25.19
N ARG A 229 16.00 -1.64 24.55
CA ARG A 229 16.39 -0.69 23.53
C ARG A 229 15.86 0.69 23.87
N SER A 230 16.69 1.70 23.70
CA SER A 230 16.32 3.10 23.82
C SER A 230 16.65 3.80 22.51
N ASP A 231 15.63 4.33 21.86
CA ASP A 231 15.72 4.96 20.55
C ASP A 231 15.33 6.42 20.63
N ALA A 232 16.10 7.29 19.96
CA ALA A 232 15.75 8.68 19.72
C ALA A 232 15.48 8.91 18.23
N SER A 233 14.48 9.71 17.90
CA SER A 233 14.10 10.05 16.53
C SER A 233 13.79 11.54 16.42
N THR A 234 14.34 12.19 15.39
CA THR A 234 14.04 13.60 15.07
C THR A 234 12.63 13.82 14.54
N LYS A 235 11.88 12.75 14.34
CA LYS A 235 10.47 12.82 13.95
C LYS A 235 9.55 13.35 15.05
N PHE A 236 10.04 13.40 16.30
CA PHE A 236 9.30 13.89 17.45
C PHE A 236 9.90 15.18 17.99
N ALA A 237 9.12 15.92 18.79
CA ALA A 237 9.62 17.09 19.52
C ALA A 237 10.70 16.68 20.55
N PRO A 238 11.62 17.59 20.93
CA PRO A 238 12.73 17.27 21.84
C PRO A 238 12.35 16.54 23.12
N LYS A 239 11.20 16.88 23.70
CA LYS A 239 10.69 16.23 24.91
C LYS A 239 10.27 14.77 24.71
N ASN A 240 9.99 14.34 23.45
CA ASN A 240 9.47 13.04 23.06
C ASN A 240 10.45 12.25 22.18
N TYR A 241 11.69 12.72 21.97
CA TYR A 241 12.68 12.02 21.14
C TYR A 241 12.88 10.57 21.55
N TRP A 242 12.99 10.33 22.86
CA TRP A 242 13.39 9.04 23.39
C TRP A 242 12.20 8.12 23.67
N GLY A 243 12.28 6.91 23.11
CA GLY A 243 11.44 5.78 23.49
C GLY A 243 12.27 4.67 24.13
N VAL A 244 11.73 3.97 25.13
CA VAL A 244 12.39 2.84 25.79
C VAL A 244 11.55 1.59 25.64
N PHE A 245 12.16 0.53 25.13
CA PHE A 245 11.48 -0.68 24.67
C PHE A 245 12.13 -1.93 25.29
N PRO A 246 11.71 -2.33 26.49
CA PRO A 246 12.17 -3.57 27.13
C PRO A 246 11.41 -4.78 26.61
N SER A 247 12.09 -5.94 26.56
CA SER A 247 11.48 -7.25 26.33
C SER A 247 12.20 -8.34 27.10
N ALA A 248 11.48 -9.38 27.45
CA ALA A 248 12.02 -10.57 28.08
C ALA A 248 11.41 -11.84 27.50
N SER A 249 12.19 -12.90 27.43
CA SER A 249 11.72 -14.24 27.08
C SER A 249 12.28 -15.30 28.01
N ILE A 250 11.49 -16.35 28.21
CA ILE A 250 11.87 -17.53 28.97
C ILE A 250 11.62 -18.77 28.13
N GLY A 251 12.46 -19.76 28.30
CA GLY A 251 12.32 -21.07 27.66
C GLY A 251 12.70 -22.18 28.62
N TRP A 252 11.92 -23.26 28.57
CA TRP A 252 12.20 -24.47 29.35
C TRP A 252 12.22 -25.68 28.41
N VAL A 253 13.40 -26.29 28.30
CA VAL A 253 13.60 -27.51 27.52
C VAL A 253 13.28 -28.71 28.42
N MET A 254 11.98 -29.05 28.50
CA MET A 254 11.49 -30.13 29.39
C MET A 254 12.10 -31.48 29.06
N SER A 255 12.37 -31.75 27.79
CA SER A 255 13.00 -32.99 27.33
C SER A 255 14.41 -33.22 27.89
N GLN A 256 15.07 -32.18 28.42
CA GLN A 256 16.36 -32.31 29.10
C GLN A 256 16.23 -32.67 30.58
N GLU A 257 15.00 -32.74 31.14
CA GLU A 257 14.75 -33.17 32.50
C GLU A 257 14.76 -34.68 32.61
N LYS A 258 15.53 -35.22 33.58
CA LYS A 258 15.66 -36.66 33.77
C LYS A 258 14.30 -37.35 34.03
N TRP A 259 13.45 -36.72 34.84
CA TRP A 259 12.12 -37.25 35.14
C TRP A 259 11.23 -37.28 33.91
N PHE A 260 11.30 -36.28 33.03
CA PHE A 260 10.50 -36.21 31.80
C PHE A 260 10.95 -37.28 30.80
N ASN A 261 12.25 -37.38 30.56
CA ASN A 261 12.82 -38.34 29.62
C ASN A 261 12.54 -39.80 30.06
N ASN A 262 12.54 -40.07 31.38
CA ASN A 262 12.20 -41.38 31.90
C ASN A 262 10.68 -41.71 31.76
N ALA A 263 9.82 -40.68 31.90
CA ALA A 263 8.37 -40.85 31.81
C ALA A 263 7.86 -40.94 30.37
N LEU A 264 8.46 -40.20 29.45
CA LEU A 264 8.03 -40.06 28.05
C LEU A 264 9.20 -40.24 27.07
N PRO A 265 9.81 -41.43 26.98
CA PRO A 265 11.02 -41.66 26.19
C PRO A 265 10.80 -41.54 24.67
N TRP A 266 9.54 -41.53 24.23
CA TRP A 266 9.18 -41.36 22.83
C TRP A 266 9.11 -39.89 22.38
N VAL A 267 9.24 -38.93 23.31
CA VAL A 267 9.34 -37.51 23.03
C VAL A 267 10.80 -37.14 22.89
N ASP A 268 11.26 -36.88 21.66
CA ASP A 268 12.67 -36.55 21.38
C ASP A 268 13.03 -35.15 21.86
N PHE A 269 12.10 -34.22 21.77
CA PHE A 269 12.31 -32.82 22.18
C PHE A 269 10.98 -32.19 22.60
N LEU A 270 11.01 -31.47 23.73
CA LEU A 270 9.90 -30.60 24.15
C LEU A 270 10.45 -29.34 24.79
N LYS A 271 10.05 -28.20 24.25
CA LYS A 271 10.38 -26.87 24.77
C LYS A 271 9.11 -26.04 24.93
N LEU A 272 8.93 -25.46 26.09
CA LEU A 272 7.95 -24.42 26.34
C LEU A 272 8.66 -23.06 26.31
N ARG A 273 8.03 -22.06 25.69
CA ARG A 273 8.58 -20.71 25.61
C ARG A 273 7.51 -19.65 25.79
N GLY A 274 7.90 -18.56 26.42
CA GLY A 274 7.05 -17.38 26.57
C GLY A 274 7.87 -16.13 26.44
N SER A 275 7.29 -15.11 25.84
CA SER A 275 7.91 -13.80 25.73
C SER A 275 6.90 -12.67 25.95
N PHE A 276 7.40 -11.57 26.52
CA PHE A 276 6.65 -10.34 26.63
C PHE A 276 7.59 -9.17 26.34
N GLY A 277 7.13 -8.21 25.55
CA GLY A 277 7.96 -7.07 25.20
C GLY A 277 7.15 -5.87 24.73
N LEU A 278 7.79 -4.73 24.79
CA LEU A 278 7.34 -3.47 24.24
C LEU A 278 8.18 -3.14 23.01
N THR A 279 7.53 -2.76 21.91
CA THR A 279 8.18 -2.21 20.72
C THR A 279 7.58 -0.85 20.39
N GLY A 280 8.43 0.08 19.94
CA GLY A 280 8.02 1.39 19.46
C GLY A 280 7.99 1.48 17.95
N ARG A 281 7.23 2.43 17.45
CA ARG A 281 7.22 2.83 16.03
C ARG A 281 7.15 4.36 15.94
N ASP A 282 7.99 4.93 15.09
CA ASP A 282 8.02 6.35 14.79
C ASP A 282 7.29 6.67 13.48
N ASN A 283 6.04 6.23 13.37
CA ASN A 283 5.23 6.27 12.16
C ASN A 283 4.71 7.69 11.83
N THR A 284 5.62 8.65 11.73
CA THR A 284 5.32 10.03 11.36
C THR A 284 6.42 10.61 10.48
N THR A 285 6.19 11.78 9.91
CA THR A 285 7.18 12.49 9.09
C THR A 285 8.16 13.27 9.98
N ALA A 286 9.43 13.33 9.58
CA ALA A 286 10.42 14.13 10.29
C ALA A 286 10.00 15.61 10.31
N TRP A 287 10.22 16.25 11.46
CA TRP A 287 9.96 17.67 11.70
C TRP A 287 8.49 18.10 11.61
N LEU A 288 7.54 17.17 11.49
CA LEU A 288 6.10 17.47 11.43
C LEU A 288 5.60 18.23 12.68
N TRP A 289 6.29 18.08 13.82
CA TRP A 289 5.98 18.78 15.06
C TRP A 289 6.38 20.26 15.07
N MET A 290 7.15 20.72 14.07
CA MET A 290 7.54 22.13 13.95
C MET A 290 6.50 22.93 13.15
N GLN A 291 6.34 24.20 13.53
CA GLN A 291 5.56 25.14 12.75
C GLN A 291 6.32 25.50 11.47
N HIS A 292 5.69 25.24 10.32
CA HIS A 292 6.20 25.61 9.02
C HIS A 292 5.51 26.86 8.52
N TYR A 293 6.26 27.71 7.82
CA TYR A 293 5.75 28.92 7.16
C TYR A 293 6.04 28.84 5.67
N GLY A 294 5.02 29.05 4.86
CA GLY A 294 5.14 29.17 3.41
C GLY A 294 5.15 30.63 2.99
N ILE A 295 5.93 30.93 1.94
CA ILE A 295 5.93 32.22 1.29
C ILE A 295 5.14 32.07 -0.02
N TRP A 296 4.10 32.88 -0.16
CA TRP A 296 3.18 32.78 -1.29
C TRP A 296 3.14 34.12 -2.04
N ASN A 297 2.98 34.08 -3.35
CA ASN A 297 2.66 35.26 -4.11
C ASN A 297 1.32 35.82 -3.63
N LYS A 298 1.18 37.13 -3.63
CA LYS A 298 0.04 37.85 -3.11
C LYS A 298 -1.31 37.19 -3.47
N THR A 299 -2.08 36.87 -2.45
CA THR A 299 -3.51 36.67 -2.54
C THR A 299 -4.18 37.74 -1.68
N SER A 300 -5.38 38.16 -2.05
CA SER A 300 -6.10 39.33 -1.49
C SER A 300 -6.30 39.35 0.03
N ASP A 301 -6.13 38.19 0.72
CA ASP A 301 -6.64 38.03 2.06
C ASP A 301 -5.56 37.75 3.14
N ASN A 302 -4.28 37.83 2.79
CA ASN A 302 -3.19 37.55 3.73
C ASN A 302 -2.32 38.78 4.00
N ALA A 303 -1.72 38.81 5.19
CA ALA A 303 -0.70 39.80 5.52
C ALA A 303 0.45 39.76 4.49
N VAL A 304 0.74 40.88 3.89
CA VAL A 304 1.74 41.01 2.83
C VAL A 304 2.95 41.73 3.40
N PHE A 305 4.11 41.10 3.26
CA PHE A 305 5.40 41.68 3.64
C PHE A 305 6.20 42.02 2.39
N GLY A 306 6.84 43.17 2.37
CA GLY A 306 7.69 43.65 1.27
C GLY A 306 7.15 44.85 0.53
N GLU A 307 8.04 45.56 -0.16
CA GLU A 307 7.68 46.66 -1.04
C GLU A 307 7.09 46.12 -2.34
N GLY A 308 5.89 46.55 -2.66
CA GLY A 308 5.29 46.19 -3.93
C GLY A 308 4.06 46.99 -4.24
N THR A 309 4.07 47.60 -5.39
CA THR A 309 2.85 48.05 -6.07
C THR A 309 1.97 46.81 -6.35
N THR A 310 0.70 47.01 -6.42
CA THR A 310 -0.37 46.02 -6.67
C THR A 310 0.12 44.73 -7.34
N ASN A 311 0.06 43.62 -6.64
CA ASN A 311 0.36 42.23 -7.06
C ASN A 311 1.82 41.74 -6.93
N SER A 312 2.74 42.44 -6.31
CA SER A 312 4.15 42.02 -6.16
C SER A 312 4.57 41.70 -4.71
N GLY A 313 3.68 41.85 -3.73
CA GLY A 313 3.99 41.52 -2.35
C GLY A 313 3.94 40.00 -2.09
N GLN A 314 4.72 39.55 -1.14
CA GLN A 314 4.70 38.16 -0.67
C GLN A 314 3.92 38.06 0.63
N SER A 315 3.07 37.04 0.74
CA SER A 315 2.39 36.73 1.98
C SER A 315 3.09 35.58 2.68
N ILE A 316 3.23 35.69 4.00
CA ILE A 316 3.73 34.61 4.84
C ILE A 316 2.54 34.06 5.60
N ARG A 317 2.35 32.76 5.53
CA ARG A 317 1.30 32.06 6.30
C ARG A 317 1.84 30.75 6.88
N MET A 318 1.16 30.22 7.87
CA MET A 318 1.43 28.89 8.35
C MET A 318 1.17 27.86 7.24
N ASP A 319 2.12 26.97 7.00
CA ASP A 319 2.09 26.00 5.91
C ASP A 319 2.29 24.56 6.45
N ASN A 320 1.39 24.14 7.32
CA ASN A 320 1.36 22.79 7.85
C ASN A 320 0.29 21.93 7.17
N GLY A 321 0.01 22.18 5.88
CA GLY A 321 -1.08 21.48 5.18
C GLY A 321 -2.45 21.81 5.77
N ASN A 322 -2.63 23.02 6.32
CA ASN A 322 -3.80 23.47 7.09
C ASN A 322 -4.05 22.71 8.40
N ALA A 323 -3.15 21.83 8.83
CA ALA A 323 -3.25 21.15 10.11
C ALA A 323 -2.52 21.93 11.23
N ASP A 324 -3.04 21.87 12.45
CA ASP A 324 -2.35 22.41 13.62
C ASP A 324 -1.15 21.56 14.01
N VAL A 325 -0.18 22.16 14.67
CA VAL A 325 1.03 21.49 15.15
C VAL A 325 0.78 20.82 16.48
N ASN A 326 1.14 19.56 16.59
CA ASN A 326 1.07 18.83 17.86
C ASN A 326 2.46 18.45 18.38
N TYR A 327 2.94 19.18 19.38
CA TYR A 327 4.22 18.91 20.05
C TYR A 327 4.20 17.68 20.97
N ASP A 328 3.01 17.07 21.21
CA ASP A 328 2.83 15.91 22.07
C ASP A 328 2.90 14.58 21.33
N VAL A 329 3.04 14.62 20.01
CA VAL A 329 3.24 13.41 19.21
C VAL A 329 4.48 12.66 19.69
N HIS A 330 4.32 11.35 19.91
CA HIS A 330 5.33 10.49 20.49
C HIS A 330 5.28 9.08 19.87
N TRP A 331 6.15 8.19 20.31
CA TRP A 331 6.27 6.82 19.84
C TRP A 331 4.96 6.04 20.00
N ASP A 332 4.53 5.37 18.93
CA ASP A 332 3.52 4.32 19.00
C ASP A 332 4.05 3.19 19.89
N LYS A 333 3.20 2.57 20.70
CA LYS A 333 3.56 1.48 21.59
C LYS A 333 2.83 0.20 21.23
N SER A 334 3.57 -0.89 21.07
CA SER A 334 3.02 -2.22 20.85
C SER A 334 3.54 -3.18 21.91
N TYR A 335 2.68 -3.52 22.86
CA TYR A 335 2.94 -4.59 23.84
C TYR A 335 2.64 -5.93 23.19
N LYS A 336 3.57 -6.87 23.25
CA LYS A 336 3.47 -8.16 22.59
C LYS A 336 3.70 -9.27 23.61
N ALA A 337 2.78 -10.21 23.67
CA ALA A 337 2.93 -11.46 24.40
C ALA A 337 2.88 -12.62 23.40
N ASN A 338 3.78 -13.57 23.53
CA ASN A 338 3.80 -14.80 22.75
C ASN A 338 4.04 -15.99 23.69
N PHE A 339 3.31 -17.07 23.45
CA PHE A 339 3.51 -18.37 24.10
C PHE A 339 3.69 -19.41 23.00
N GLY A 340 4.70 -20.27 23.12
CA GLY A 340 5.01 -21.30 22.14
C GLY A 340 5.36 -22.64 22.75
N ILE A 341 5.03 -23.69 22.03
CA ILE A 341 5.39 -25.07 22.32
C ILE A 341 6.08 -25.64 21.10
N ASP A 342 7.29 -26.12 21.27
CA ASP A 342 8.06 -26.81 20.24
C ASP A 342 8.26 -28.27 20.68
N PHE A 343 7.82 -29.24 19.89
CA PHE A 343 8.05 -30.64 20.22
C PHE A 343 8.37 -31.50 18.99
N ASN A 344 9.25 -32.47 19.19
CA ASN A 344 9.60 -33.47 18.21
C ASN A 344 9.38 -34.86 18.79
N VAL A 345 8.85 -35.76 17.99
CA VAL A 345 8.55 -37.15 18.39
C VAL A 345 8.89 -38.12 17.26
N LEU A 346 8.84 -39.41 17.58
CA LEU A 346 9.05 -40.53 16.63
C LEU A 346 10.45 -40.47 15.98
N SER A 347 11.49 -40.30 16.80
CA SER A 347 12.88 -40.15 16.33
C SER A 347 13.03 -38.95 15.37
N GLN A 348 12.46 -37.82 15.77
CA GLN A 348 12.48 -36.53 15.05
C GLN A 348 11.77 -36.55 13.68
N ARG A 349 10.95 -37.56 13.39
CA ARG A 349 10.17 -37.61 12.16
C ARG A 349 9.07 -36.58 12.15
N LEU A 350 8.38 -36.39 13.27
CA LEU A 350 7.35 -35.38 13.43
C LEU A 350 7.88 -34.23 14.30
N ALA A 351 7.93 -33.05 13.73
CA ALA A 351 8.22 -31.79 14.42
C ALA A 351 6.98 -30.90 14.38
N VAL A 352 6.59 -30.36 15.54
CA VAL A 352 5.43 -29.49 15.69
C VAL A 352 5.81 -28.27 16.49
N THR A 353 5.42 -27.11 15.98
CA THR A 353 5.47 -25.83 16.70
C THR A 353 4.07 -25.25 16.76
N LEU A 354 3.63 -24.91 17.95
CA LEU A 354 2.36 -24.24 18.20
C LEU A 354 2.63 -22.89 18.87
N GLU A 355 2.00 -21.85 18.38
CA GLU A 355 2.13 -20.50 18.93
C GLU A 355 0.78 -19.83 19.14
N ALA A 356 0.69 -19.05 20.21
CA ALA A 356 -0.40 -18.13 20.46
C ALA A 356 0.18 -16.77 20.81
N TYR A 357 -0.31 -15.73 20.18
CA TYR A 357 0.17 -14.38 20.44
C TYR A 357 -0.96 -13.39 20.66
N LYS A 358 -0.63 -12.33 21.39
CA LYS A 358 -1.49 -11.16 21.54
C LYS A 358 -0.64 -9.89 21.48
N VAL A 359 -1.12 -8.91 20.74
CA VAL A 359 -0.47 -7.61 20.55
C VAL A 359 -1.47 -6.51 20.91
N TRP A 360 -1.08 -5.67 21.86
CA TRP A 360 -1.84 -4.48 22.24
C TRP A 360 -1.14 -3.26 21.65
N ASN A 361 -1.66 -2.75 20.54
CA ASN A 361 -1.20 -1.49 19.98
C ASN A 361 -1.87 -0.34 20.72
N ARG A 362 -1.06 0.57 21.19
CA ARG A 362 -1.47 1.71 22.01
C ARG A 362 -0.82 2.98 21.49
N GLU A 363 -1.48 4.08 21.73
CA GLU A 363 -0.95 5.39 21.38
C GLU A 363 -0.53 5.45 19.90
N MET A 364 -1.31 4.82 19.01
CA MET A 364 -1.01 4.80 17.58
C MET A 364 -1.26 6.19 17.00
N PHE A 365 -0.27 6.69 16.27
CA PHE A 365 -0.38 7.95 15.54
C PHE A 365 -1.45 7.85 14.44
N MET A 366 -2.31 8.84 14.38
CA MET A 366 -3.36 8.94 13.37
C MET A 366 -3.76 10.39 13.11
N ASN A 367 -4.21 10.63 11.88
CA ASN A 367 -4.81 11.90 11.52
C ASN A 367 -6.27 11.90 12.00
N LEU A 368 -6.71 12.99 12.58
CA LEU A 368 -8.09 13.17 12.97
C LEU A 368 -8.90 13.59 11.75
N SER A 369 -10.04 12.93 11.54
CA SER A 369 -10.97 13.24 10.45
C SER A 369 -12.07 14.23 10.89
N GLN A 370 -12.20 14.45 12.21
CA GLN A 370 -13.19 15.36 12.76
C GLN A 370 -12.86 16.80 12.38
N SER A 371 -13.82 17.49 11.81
CA SER A 371 -13.67 18.92 11.53
C SER A 371 -13.61 19.70 12.83
N VAL A 372 -12.57 20.48 13.02
CA VAL A 372 -12.53 21.49 14.09
C VAL A 372 -13.41 22.67 13.71
N PRO A 373 -13.98 23.40 14.70
CA PRO A 373 -14.73 24.61 14.43
C PRO A 373 -13.93 25.58 13.57
N ALA A 374 -14.58 26.21 12.59
CA ALA A 374 -13.92 27.17 11.68
C ALA A 374 -13.23 28.33 12.40
N THR A 375 -13.64 28.61 13.63
CA THR A 375 -13.02 29.64 14.50
C THR A 375 -11.59 29.29 14.92
N VAL A 376 -11.18 28.02 14.83
CA VAL A 376 -9.79 27.58 15.13
C VAL A 376 -8.86 27.94 13.97
N GLY A 377 -9.37 28.04 12.74
CA GLY A 377 -8.61 28.48 11.57
C GLY A 377 -7.64 27.43 10.99
N CYS A 378 -7.68 26.18 11.46
CA CYS A 378 -6.87 25.09 10.95
C CYS A 378 -7.64 23.77 10.96
N LEU A 379 -7.10 22.74 10.30
CA LEU A 379 -7.60 21.37 10.40
C LEU A 379 -7.14 20.71 11.70
N SER A 380 -7.76 19.59 12.07
CA SER A 380 -7.38 18.83 13.26
C SER A 380 -5.92 18.38 13.20
N ALA A 381 -5.20 18.53 14.29
CA ALA A 381 -3.85 17.98 14.43
C ALA A 381 -3.88 16.46 14.52
N SER A 382 -2.85 15.82 13.97
CA SER A 382 -2.62 14.40 14.18
C SER A 382 -2.23 14.11 15.64
N THR A 383 -2.62 12.97 16.17
CA THR A 383 -2.38 12.62 17.58
C THR A 383 -2.19 11.11 17.78
N ASN A 384 -1.67 10.72 18.94
CA ASN A 384 -1.50 9.32 19.35
C ASN A 384 -2.77 8.78 20.06
N LEU A 385 -3.87 8.67 19.33
CA LEU A 385 -5.18 8.28 19.85
C LEU A 385 -5.49 6.79 19.67
N GLY A 386 -4.98 6.17 18.61
CA GLY A 386 -5.39 4.85 18.15
C GLY A 386 -5.03 3.72 19.12
N LYS A 387 -5.95 2.78 19.30
CA LYS A 387 -5.76 1.56 20.10
C LYS A 387 -6.41 0.37 19.40
N ILE A 388 -5.61 -0.67 19.09
CA ILE A 388 -6.08 -1.90 18.44
C ILE A 388 -5.44 -3.09 19.15
N ASP A 389 -6.24 -4.08 19.50
CA ASP A 389 -5.80 -5.38 19.97
C ASP A 389 -5.78 -6.36 18.81
N ASN A 390 -4.67 -7.09 18.66
CA ASN A 390 -4.56 -8.18 17.69
C ASN A 390 -4.19 -9.47 18.43
N TRP A 391 -4.66 -10.61 17.93
CA TRP A 391 -4.29 -11.94 18.44
C TRP A 391 -4.31 -12.95 17.32
N GLY A 392 -3.61 -14.04 17.52
CA GLY A 392 -3.60 -15.13 16.55
C GLY A 392 -3.00 -16.41 17.09
N TYR A 393 -3.16 -17.45 16.29
CA TYR A 393 -2.62 -18.78 16.52
C TYR A 393 -1.90 -19.26 15.28
N GLU A 394 -0.75 -19.88 15.48
CA GLU A 394 0.07 -20.42 14.41
C GLU A 394 0.43 -21.87 14.74
N ALA A 395 0.43 -22.71 13.73
CA ALA A 395 0.87 -24.09 13.84
C ALA A 395 1.77 -24.45 12.66
N SER A 396 2.93 -25.02 12.96
CA SER A 396 3.84 -25.57 11.97
C SER A 396 4.03 -27.05 12.28
N ILE A 397 3.69 -27.92 11.32
CA ILE A 397 3.77 -29.37 11.45
C ILE A 397 4.67 -29.86 10.31
N THR A 398 5.75 -30.53 10.63
CA THR A 398 6.67 -31.08 9.65
C THR A 398 6.86 -32.59 9.89
N TRP A 399 6.54 -33.36 8.88
CA TRP A 399 6.85 -34.78 8.82
C TRP A 399 8.04 -35.02 7.91
N ARG A 400 9.04 -35.81 8.36
CA ARG A 400 10.22 -36.22 7.59
C ARG A 400 10.38 -37.72 7.72
N ASP A 401 10.56 -38.40 6.62
CA ASP A 401 10.84 -39.82 6.66
C ASP A 401 11.63 -40.28 5.43
N LYS A 402 12.04 -41.52 5.42
CA LYS A 402 12.72 -42.19 4.32
C LYS A 402 12.07 -43.56 4.05
N ILE A 403 11.96 -43.91 2.78
CA ILE A 403 11.53 -45.21 2.32
C ILE A 403 12.72 -45.91 1.66
N GLY A 404 13.16 -47.01 2.26
CA GLY A 404 14.37 -47.69 1.83
C GLY A 404 15.64 -46.83 2.07
N LYS A 405 16.62 -46.96 1.17
CA LYS A 405 17.91 -46.26 1.28
C LYS A 405 17.95 -44.93 0.52
N ASP A 406 17.18 -44.82 -0.55
CA ASP A 406 17.36 -43.79 -1.56
C ASP A 406 16.25 -42.75 -1.61
N PHE A 407 15.06 -43.04 -1.06
CA PHE A 407 13.93 -42.12 -1.10
C PHE A 407 13.74 -41.41 0.24
N LYS A 408 13.88 -40.08 0.25
CA LYS A 408 13.64 -39.22 1.41
C LYS A 408 12.53 -38.25 1.07
N TYR A 409 11.67 -37.97 2.03
CA TYR A 409 10.62 -36.97 1.84
C TYR A 409 10.35 -36.16 3.10
N ARG A 410 9.85 -34.94 2.88
CA ARG A 410 9.43 -34.00 3.91
C ARG A 410 8.11 -33.37 3.49
N ILE A 411 7.15 -33.35 4.41
CA ILE A 411 5.86 -32.68 4.27
C ILE A 411 5.77 -31.69 5.42
N GLY A 412 5.73 -30.40 5.10
CA GLY A 412 5.56 -29.32 6.06
C GLY A 412 4.23 -28.62 5.82
N VAL A 413 3.45 -28.40 6.88
CA VAL A 413 2.19 -27.65 6.85
C VAL A 413 2.28 -26.52 7.86
N ASN A 414 2.10 -25.29 7.42
CA ASN A 414 1.96 -24.13 8.27
C ASN A 414 0.52 -23.64 8.19
N PHE A 415 -0.08 -23.39 9.33
CA PHE A 415 -1.43 -22.84 9.46
C PHE A 415 -1.37 -21.57 10.30
N GLY A 416 -2.13 -20.55 9.91
CA GLY A 416 -2.26 -19.30 10.65
C GLY A 416 -3.70 -18.83 10.71
N TYR A 417 -4.04 -18.25 11.85
CA TYR A 417 -5.27 -17.51 12.08
C TYR A 417 -4.94 -16.21 12.82
N SER A 418 -5.50 -15.10 12.37
CA SER A 418 -5.39 -13.82 13.07
C SER A 418 -6.70 -13.07 13.10
N ASP A 419 -6.89 -12.30 14.17
CA ASP A 419 -8.03 -11.40 14.32
C ASP A 419 -7.62 -10.15 15.08
N ASN A 420 -8.50 -9.14 15.08
CA ASN A 420 -8.25 -7.88 15.77
C ASN A 420 -9.54 -7.25 16.30
N LYS A 421 -9.36 -6.26 17.17
CA LYS A 421 -10.45 -5.47 17.73
C LYS A 421 -10.00 -4.02 17.91
N VAL A 422 -10.75 -3.08 17.36
CA VAL A 422 -10.52 -1.65 17.55
C VAL A 422 -11.04 -1.23 18.92
N ILE A 423 -10.17 -0.68 19.74
CA ILE A 423 -10.47 -0.25 21.11
C ILE A 423 -10.72 1.26 21.14
N ASN A 424 -9.95 2.02 20.37
CA ASN A 424 -10.12 3.46 20.24
C ASN A 424 -9.58 3.95 18.88
N SER A 425 -10.27 4.91 18.30
CA SER A 425 -9.91 5.54 17.03
C SER A 425 -10.68 6.87 16.94
N ASP A 426 -10.43 7.64 15.90
CA ASP A 426 -11.29 8.74 15.49
C ASP A 426 -12.50 8.14 14.73
N PHE A 427 -13.57 7.85 15.47
CA PHE A 427 -14.71 7.16 14.92
C PHE A 427 -15.60 8.12 14.11
N ALA A 428 -16.03 7.66 12.94
CA ALA A 428 -16.99 8.38 12.14
C ALA A 428 -18.33 8.53 12.88
N THR A 429 -18.92 9.71 12.79
CA THR A 429 -20.25 10.03 13.33
C THR A 429 -21.36 9.71 12.34
N ASP A 430 -21.03 9.77 11.05
CA ASP A 430 -21.95 9.47 9.96
C ASP A 430 -21.74 8.04 9.45
N TYR A 431 -22.80 7.43 8.95
CA TYR A 431 -22.79 6.07 8.41
C TYR A 431 -22.18 5.03 9.38
N VAL A 432 -22.50 5.15 10.66
CA VAL A 432 -21.96 4.32 11.76
C VAL A 432 -22.10 2.82 11.46
N TYR A 433 -23.12 2.41 10.73
CA TYR A 433 -23.41 1.02 10.39
C TYR A 433 -22.38 0.39 9.44
N LYS A 434 -21.69 1.18 8.60
CA LYS A 434 -20.68 0.73 7.62
C LYS A 434 -19.28 1.31 7.85
N THR A 435 -19.07 1.95 8.98
CA THR A 435 -17.76 2.46 9.41
C THR A 435 -17.29 1.71 10.64
N VAL A 436 -15.98 1.65 10.83
CA VAL A 436 -15.38 0.98 11.99
C VAL A 436 -15.79 1.72 13.27
N GLN A 437 -16.37 0.99 14.22
CA GLN A 437 -16.75 1.49 15.54
C GLN A 437 -15.97 0.80 16.65
N LYS A 438 -16.07 1.35 17.86
CA LYS A 438 -15.43 0.76 19.04
C LYS A 438 -15.94 -0.66 19.28
N GLY A 439 -15.03 -1.59 19.33
CA GLY A 439 -15.34 -3.00 19.53
C GLY A 439 -15.42 -3.81 18.25
N ASP A 440 -15.45 -3.18 17.09
CA ASP A 440 -15.42 -3.83 15.80
C ASP A 440 -14.02 -4.34 15.47
N ARG A 441 -13.96 -5.21 14.47
CA ARG A 441 -12.72 -5.48 13.75
C ARG A 441 -12.36 -4.27 12.90
N PHE A 442 -11.08 -4.11 12.59
CA PHE A 442 -10.65 -3.13 11.59
C PHE A 442 -11.21 -3.48 10.20
N ASP A 443 -11.27 -4.78 9.89
CA ASP A 443 -11.97 -5.31 8.71
C ASP A 443 -13.46 -5.52 9.05
N ILE A 444 -14.28 -4.53 8.76
CA ILE A 444 -15.74 -4.60 8.92
C ILE A 444 -16.45 -5.36 7.79
N GLY A 445 -15.69 -5.95 6.87
CA GLY A 445 -16.22 -6.70 5.74
C GLY A 445 -16.55 -5.86 4.52
N THR A 446 -17.30 -6.47 3.61
CA THR A 446 -17.69 -5.86 2.34
C THR A 446 -19.14 -5.38 2.41
N TRP A 447 -19.34 -4.16 1.95
CA TRP A 447 -20.65 -3.51 1.90
C TRP A 447 -21.04 -3.24 0.46
N GLY A 448 -22.34 -3.32 0.17
CA GLY A 448 -22.89 -3.05 -1.15
C GLY A 448 -24.40 -3.00 -1.11
N MET A 449 -25.02 -2.59 -2.21
CA MET A 449 -26.47 -2.54 -2.32
C MET A 449 -27.06 -3.93 -2.53
N GLU A 450 -28.20 -4.22 -1.89
CA GLU A 450 -28.96 -5.45 -2.11
C GLU A 450 -29.73 -5.32 -3.44
N CYS A 451 -29.32 -6.13 -4.41
CA CYS A 451 -29.99 -6.20 -5.71
C CYS A 451 -31.11 -7.23 -5.65
N LEU A 452 -32.33 -6.80 -5.93
CA LEU A 452 -33.55 -7.64 -5.95
C LEU A 452 -33.81 -8.28 -7.32
N GLY A 453 -33.09 -7.85 -8.35
CA GLY A 453 -33.29 -8.28 -9.73
C GLY A 453 -33.10 -7.14 -10.71
N MET A 454 -33.83 -7.20 -11.83
CA MET A 454 -33.79 -6.23 -12.91
C MET A 454 -35.22 -5.90 -13.32
N PHE A 455 -35.52 -4.63 -13.54
CA PHE A 455 -36.81 -4.21 -14.06
C PHE A 455 -37.03 -4.79 -15.46
N ARG A 456 -38.14 -5.51 -15.66
CA ARG A 456 -38.48 -6.16 -16.93
C ARG A 456 -39.51 -5.36 -17.74
N SER A 457 -40.29 -4.48 -17.09
CA SER A 457 -41.32 -3.68 -17.71
C SER A 457 -41.55 -2.37 -16.98
N TYR A 458 -42.15 -1.42 -17.65
CA TYR A 458 -42.60 -0.17 -17.03
C TYR A 458 -43.71 -0.39 -15.97
N GLN A 459 -44.50 -1.45 -16.12
CA GLN A 459 -45.50 -1.80 -15.11
C GLN A 459 -44.80 -2.20 -13.79
N GLU A 460 -43.76 -3.04 -13.86
CA GLU A 460 -42.98 -3.44 -12.68
C GLU A 460 -42.31 -2.24 -12.00
N ILE A 461 -41.82 -1.27 -12.78
CA ILE A 461 -41.25 -0.02 -12.27
C ILE A 461 -42.33 0.76 -11.50
N GLN A 462 -43.51 0.93 -12.07
CA GLN A 462 -44.63 1.64 -11.42
C GLN A 462 -45.06 0.95 -10.11
N GLU A 463 -45.18 -0.37 -10.13
CA GLU A 463 -45.50 -1.17 -8.93
C GLU A 463 -44.43 -1.01 -7.84
N TYR A 464 -43.14 -1.05 -8.21
CA TYR A 464 -42.03 -0.84 -7.30
C TYR A 464 -42.04 0.57 -6.71
N VAL A 465 -42.12 1.60 -7.55
CA VAL A 465 -42.18 3.02 -7.11
C VAL A 465 -43.33 3.25 -6.18
N LYS A 466 -44.51 2.74 -6.48
CA LYS A 466 -45.71 2.88 -5.65
C LYS A 466 -45.57 2.10 -4.33
N LYS A 467 -45.10 0.87 -4.38
CA LYS A 467 -44.98 -0.01 -3.20
C LYS A 467 -44.03 0.54 -2.14
N TYR A 468 -42.91 1.12 -2.60
CA TYR A 468 -41.85 1.62 -1.70
C TYR A 468 -41.83 3.14 -1.58
N ASN A 469 -42.79 3.84 -2.17
CA ASN A 469 -42.89 5.31 -2.19
C ASN A 469 -41.60 5.98 -2.71
N ILE A 470 -41.01 5.43 -3.75
CA ILE A 470 -39.73 5.92 -4.28
C ILE A 470 -39.89 7.31 -4.88
N THR A 471 -39.10 8.25 -4.39
CA THR A 471 -39.07 9.66 -4.85
C THR A 471 -37.80 9.98 -5.62
N ASN A 472 -36.70 9.25 -5.34
CA ASN A 472 -35.43 9.35 -6.05
C ASN A 472 -34.80 7.96 -6.16
N TYR A 473 -34.27 7.63 -7.32
CA TYR A 473 -33.63 6.36 -7.59
C TYR A 473 -32.26 6.55 -8.20
N MET A 474 -31.19 6.34 -7.41
CA MET A 474 -29.80 6.52 -7.87
C MET A 474 -29.53 7.90 -8.50
N GLY A 475 -30.13 8.94 -7.97
CA GLY A 475 -30.04 10.32 -8.47
C GLY A 475 -31.03 10.67 -9.58
N MET A 476 -31.89 9.72 -10.00
CA MET A 476 -32.90 9.91 -11.03
C MET A 476 -34.29 10.07 -10.45
N ALA A 477 -35.15 10.82 -11.13
CA ALA A 477 -36.58 10.84 -10.83
C ALA A 477 -37.22 9.49 -11.24
N PRO A 478 -38.33 9.07 -10.60
CA PRO A 478 -38.98 7.79 -10.87
C PRO A 478 -39.42 7.56 -12.32
N ASP A 479 -39.75 8.61 -13.06
CA ASP A 479 -40.12 8.58 -14.47
C ASP A 479 -38.93 8.35 -15.42
N GLN A 480 -37.70 8.48 -14.92
CA GLN A 480 -36.48 8.22 -15.66
C GLN A 480 -35.99 6.78 -15.55
N ILE A 481 -36.60 5.97 -14.68
CA ILE A 481 -36.26 4.56 -14.52
C ILE A 481 -36.72 3.80 -15.75
N LYS A 482 -35.86 2.92 -16.28
CA LYS A 482 -36.12 2.15 -17.50
C LYS A 482 -36.01 0.66 -17.24
N PRO A 483 -36.76 -0.16 -18.00
CA PRO A 483 -36.52 -1.59 -18.04
C PRO A 483 -35.04 -1.90 -18.40
N GLY A 484 -34.48 -2.92 -17.76
CA GLY A 484 -33.05 -3.25 -17.86
C GLY A 484 -32.19 -2.67 -16.72
N MET A 485 -32.70 -1.71 -15.96
CA MET A 485 -32.02 -1.23 -14.75
C MET A 485 -32.16 -2.24 -13.62
N LEU A 486 -31.10 -2.36 -12.79
CA LEU A 486 -31.13 -3.23 -11.60
C LEU A 486 -32.08 -2.65 -10.55
N ILE A 487 -32.76 -3.52 -9.81
CA ILE A 487 -33.66 -3.16 -8.73
C ILE A 487 -32.87 -3.21 -7.42
N TYR A 488 -32.62 -2.07 -6.80
CA TYR A 488 -31.99 -2.00 -5.51
C TYR A 488 -33.02 -1.76 -4.41
N LYS A 489 -32.75 -2.32 -3.25
CA LYS A 489 -33.61 -2.18 -2.09
C LYS A 489 -33.32 -0.89 -1.35
N ASP A 490 -34.37 -0.12 -1.08
CA ASP A 490 -34.34 0.96 -0.09
C ASP A 490 -34.27 0.35 1.31
N VAL A 491 -33.19 0.59 2.03
CA VAL A 491 -32.89 -0.05 3.31
C VAL A 491 -32.86 0.96 4.45
N ARG A 492 -32.39 2.18 4.16
CA ARG A 492 -32.15 3.23 5.17
C ARG A 492 -32.49 4.59 4.61
N GLY A 493 -32.71 5.53 5.53
CA GLY A 493 -32.84 6.93 5.19
C GLY A 493 -31.54 7.71 5.32
N ALA A 494 -31.62 9.00 5.08
CA ALA A 494 -30.48 9.92 5.05
C ALA A 494 -29.54 9.78 6.25
N GLY A 495 -28.23 9.73 5.97
CA GLY A 495 -27.20 9.52 6.99
C GLY A 495 -27.17 8.10 7.56
N GLY A 496 -27.86 7.14 6.93
CA GLY A 496 -27.89 5.74 7.34
C GLY A 496 -28.85 5.45 8.49
N THR A 497 -29.91 6.24 8.64
CA THR A 497 -30.98 5.97 9.61
C THR A 497 -31.70 4.65 9.32
N GLY A 498 -32.22 3.99 10.33
CA GLY A 498 -32.71 2.60 10.23
C GLY A 498 -34.04 2.41 9.47
N THR A 499 -34.64 3.46 8.90
CA THR A 499 -35.92 3.41 8.19
C THR A 499 -35.77 3.87 6.74
N PRO A 500 -36.32 3.10 5.77
CA PRO A 500 -36.35 3.50 4.36
C PRO A 500 -37.06 4.87 4.21
N ASP A 501 -36.58 5.73 3.31
CA ASP A 501 -37.10 7.08 3.11
C ASP A 501 -37.64 7.34 1.69
N GLY A 502 -37.61 6.33 0.82
CA GLY A 502 -38.02 6.44 -0.57
C GLY A 502 -36.94 7.01 -1.49
N ILE A 503 -35.68 7.14 -1.00
CA ILE A 503 -34.54 7.59 -1.77
C ILE A 503 -33.53 6.44 -1.84
N VAL A 504 -33.44 5.78 -2.98
CA VAL A 504 -32.46 4.72 -3.18
C VAL A 504 -31.14 5.31 -3.61
N ASN A 505 -30.07 5.12 -2.81
CA ASN A 505 -28.75 5.61 -3.14
C ASN A 505 -27.62 4.75 -2.52
N ALA A 506 -26.45 4.80 -3.14
CA ALA A 506 -25.29 4.00 -2.72
C ALA A 506 -24.65 4.46 -1.39
N ASN A 507 -25.01 5.63 -0.85
CA ASN A 507 -24.48 6.08 0.42
C ASN A 507 -25.25 5.50 1.61
N ASP A 508 -26.58 5.48 1.53
CA ASP A 508 -27.46 5.09 2.63
C ASP A 508 -27.82 3.59 2.58
N ASP A 509 -28.08 3.01 1.39
CA ASP A 509 -28.72 1.71 1.22
C ASP A 509 -27.78 0.51 1.10
N GLN A 510 -26.61 0.60 1.70
CA GLN A 510 -25.69 -0.53 1.69
C GLN A 510 -26.03 -1.52 2.81
N VAL A 511 -25.97 -2.81 2.48
CA VAL A 511 -26.03 -3.93 3.41
C VAL A 511 -24.68 -4.64 3.49
N ARG A 512 -24.44 -5.36 4.58
CA ARG A 512 -23.21 -6.14 4.73
C ARG A 512 -23.30 -7.40 3.89
N ILE A 513 -22.51 -7.47 2.81
CA ILE A 513 -22.43 -8.62 1.89
C ILE A 513 -21.54 -9.71 2.50
N SER A 514 -20.45 -9.31 3.16
CA SER A 514 -19.52 -10.23 3.82
C SER A 514 -19.04 -9.64 5.14
N HIS A 515 -18.85 -10.51 6.13
CA HIS A 515 -18.30 -10.12 7.43
C HIS A 515 -16.80 -9.88 7.41
N ARG A 516 -16.10 -10.29 6.32
CA ARG A 516 -14.66 -10.08 6.13
C ARG A 516 -14.35 -9.81 4.67
N ALA A 517 -13.53 -8.82 4.42
CA ALA A 517 -12.93 -8.52 3.12
C ALA A 517 -11.55 -9.20 2.98
N SER A 518 -10.86 -9.46 4.10
CA SER A 518 -9.55 -10.14 4.15
C SER A 518 -9.68 -11.56 4.71
N ASN A 519 -8.86 -12.47 4.19
CA ASN A 519 -8.85 -13.87 4.63
C ASN A 519 -8.17 -14.02 6.00
N PRO A 520 -8.89 -14.45 7.06
CA PRO A 520 -8.31 -14.66 8.38
C PRO A 520 -7.57 -16.00 8.53
N TYR A 521 -7.86 -16.97 7.65
CA TYR A 521 -7.27 -18.29 7.67
C TYR A 521 -6.32 -18.45 6.50
N GLY A 522 -5.20 -19.10 6.74
CA GLY A 522 -4.26 -19.46 5.69
C GLY A 522 -3.47 -20.72 6.05
N PHE A 523 -3.15 -21.49 5.02
CA PHE A 523 -2.16 -22.56 5.16
C PHE A 523 -1.17 -22.55 4.01
N THR A 524 0.02 -23.04 4.28
CA THR A 524 1.04 -23.33 3.27
C THR A 524 1.56 -24.72 3.50
N THR A 525 1.52 -25.56 2.47
CA THR A 525 2.10 -26.89 2.47
C THR A 525 3.35 -26.90 1.61
N ASN A 526 4.46 -27.36 2.19
CA ASN A 526 5.73 -27.55 1.50
C ASN A 526 6.00 -29.05 1.38
N LEU A 527 6.11 -29.51 0.16
CA LEU A 527 6.42 -30.90 -0.17
C LEU A 527 7.84 -30.94 -0.73
N HIS A 528 8.65 -31.86 -0.24
CA HIS A 528 9.98 -32.12 -0.76
C HIS A 528 10.22 -33.63 -0.82
N ALA A 529 10.69 -34.10 -1.95
CA ALA A 529 11.06 -35.51 -2.14
C ALA A 529 12.41 -35.58 -2.87
N GLU A 530 13.24 -36.50 -2.43
CA GLU A 530 14.57 -36.76 -3.00
C GLU A 530 14.72 -38.25 -3.30
N TRP A 531 15.14 -38.59 -4.50
CA TRP A 531 15.42 -39.95 -4.93
C TRP A 531 16.61 -40.00 -5.87
N LYS A 532 17.70 -40.69 -5.46
CA LYS A 532 18.92 -40.92 -6.28
C LYS A 532 19.44 -39.67 -7.01
N GLY A 533 19.45 -38.50 -6.34
CA GLY A 533 19.91 -37.24 -6.90
C GLY A 533 18.83 -36.40 -7.62
N LEU A 534 17.65 -36.98 -7.86
CA LEU A 534 16.49 -36.19 -8.31
C LEU A 534 15.78 -35.60 -7.07
N SER A 535 15.57 -34.28 -7.07
CA SER A 535 14.79 -33.62 -6.05
C SER A 535 13.58 -32.91 -6.65
N VAL A 536 12.44 -33.04 -5.98
CA VAL A 536 11.19 -32.37 -6.34
C VAL A 536 10.72 -31.58 -5.13
N THR A 537 10.39 -30.31 -5.36
CA THR A 537 9.81 -29.44 -4.34
C THR A 537 8.52 -28.85 -4.89
N ALA A 538 7.46 -28.89 -4.09
CA ALA A 538 6.19 -28.24 -4.40
C ALA A 538 5.73 -27.42 -3.20
N GLN A 539 5.16 -26.27 -3.46
CA GLN A 539 4.54 -25.41 -2.46
C GLN A 539 3.09 -25.13 -2.86
N LEU A 540 2.19 -25.36 -1.93
CA LEU A 540 0.77 -25.09 -2.07
C LEU A 540 0.36 -24.10 -0.98
N SER A 541 -0.23 -23.00 -1.37
CA SER A 541 -0.75 -22.00 -0.43
C SER A 541 -2.23 -21.75 -0.71
N ALA A 542 -3.01 -21.67 0.34
CA ALA A 542 -4.39 -21.25 0.25
C ALA A 542 -4.76 -20.33 1.41
N SER A 543 -5.65 -19.39 1.14
CA SER A 543 -6.25 -18.54 2.16
C SER A 543 -7.76 -18.45 1.92
N TRP A 544 -8.54 -18.34 3.01
CA TRP A 544 -9.99 -18.32 2.91
C TRP A 544 -10.64 -17.58 4.10
N GLY A 545 -11.95 -17.43 4.03
CA GLY A 545 -12.77 -16.81 5.07
C GLY A 545 -13.22 -15.40 4.78
N SER A 546 -12.90 -14.87 3.59
CA SER A 546 -13.40 -13.58 3.09
C SER A 546 -14.21 -13.75 1.82
N ARG A 547 -14.86 -12.66 1.43
CA ARG A 547 -15.42 -12.47 0.09
C ARG A 547 -14.91 -11.15 -0.45
N SER A 548 -14.30 -11.19 -1.61
CA SER A 548 -13.88 -10.00 -2.34
C SER A 548 -14.92 -9.61 -3.39
N VAL A 549 -14.96 -8.33 -3.71
CA VAL A 549 -15.75 -7.82 -4.83
C VAL A 549 -15.06 -8.20 -6.13
N ILE A 550 -15.82 -8.56 -7.14
CA ILE A 550 -15.29 -8.70 -8.49
C ILE A 550 -14.75 -7.34 -8.92
N PRO A 551 -13.51 -7.24 -9.40
CA PRO A 551 -12.94 -5.96 -9.81
C PRO A 551 -13.81 -5.27 -10.85
N THR A 552 -13.98 -3.96 -10.73
CA THR A 552 -14.79 -3.16 -11.66
C THR A 552 -14.30 -3.30 -13.09
N SER A 553 -13.01 -3.54 -13.32
CA SER A 553 -12.42 -3.82 -14.63
C SER A 553 -12.94 -5.12 -15.26
N ALA A 554 -13.34 -6.11 -14.45
CA ALA A 554 -13.96 -7.33 -14.94
C ALA A 554 -15.46 -7.20 -15.21
N LEU A 555 -16.09 -6.14 -14.67
CA LEU A 555 -17.53 -5.88 -14.80
C LEU A 555 -17.84 -4.78 -15.83
N LYS A 556 -16.85 -3.94 -16.17
CA LYS A 556 -17.07 -2.82 -17.11
C LYS A 556 -17.10 -3.30 -18.56
N ALA A 557 -18.30 -3.46 -19.05
CA ALA A 557 -18.57 -3.47 -20.49
C ALA A 557 -18.69 -2.05 -21.11
N SER A 558 -18.34 -0.97 -20.38
CA SER A 558 -18.67 0.39 -20.80
C SER A 558 -17.74 1.01 -21.84
N TYR A 559 -16.68 0.31 -22.24
CA TYR A 559 -15.72 0.84 -23.22
C TYR A 559 -15.39 -0.18 -24.31
N GLY A 560 -16.40 -0.51 -25.11
CA GLY A 560 -16.24 -1.40 -26.25
C GLY A 560 -16.20 -2.88 -25.83
N ILE A 561 -17.34 -3.53 -25.99
CA ILE A 561 -17.52 -4.99 -25.88
C ILE A 561 -16.51 -5.74 -26.77
N GLU A 562 -15.93 -5.07 -27.74
CA GLU A 562 -15.03 -5.61 -28.75
C GLU A 562 -13.65 -6.01 -28.23
N ALA A 563 -13.23 -5.49 -27.05
CA ALA A 563 -11.88 -5.71 -26.52
C ALA A 563 -11.83 -6.55 -25.24
N GLN A 564 -12.96 -7.00 -24.68
CA GLN A 564 -12.98 -7.72 -23.43
C GLN A 564 -13.68 -9.08 -23.57
N ASN A 565 -12.98 -10.13 -23.20
CA ASN A 565 -13.56 -11.45 -23.07
C ASN A 565 -14.63 -11.45 -21.97
N MET A 566 -15.80 -11.97 -22.28
CA MET A 566 -16.86 -12.16 -21.29
C MET A 566 -16.36 -13.13 -20.20
N PRO A 567 -16.44 -12.77 -18.92
CA PRO A 567 -16.05 -13.67 -17.85
C PRO A 567 -16.85 -14.97 -17.89
N SER A 568 -16.19 -16.10 -17.62
CA SER A 568 -16.81 -17.43 -17.68
C SER A 568 -17.98 -17.66 -16.71
N PHE A 569 -18.12 -16.79 -15.71
CA PHE A 569 -19.22 -16.81 -14.75
C PHE A 569 -20.47 -16.02 -15.20
N TRP A 570 -20.40 -15.33 -16.34
CA TRP A 570 -21.57 -14.67 -16.92
C TRP A 570 -22.49 -15.71 -17.55
N ASN A 571 -23.74 -15.67 -17.13
CA ASN A 571 -24.78 -16.47 -17.75
C ASN A 571 -25.45 -15.62 -18.85
N PRO A 572 -25.42 -16.03 -20.13
CA PRO A 572 -26.08 -15.30 -21.21
C PRO A 572 -27.60 -15.16 -20.99
N ASP A 573 -28.22 -16.06 -20.22
CA ASP A 573 -29.64 -15.99 -19.89
C ASP A 573 -29.99 -14.86 -18.88
N ASP A 574 -28.98 -14.29 -18.21
CA ASP A 574 -29.15 -13.17 -17.29
C ASP A 574 -29.04 -11.81 -17.99
N VAL A 575 -28.78 -11.77 -19.29
CA VAL A 575 -28.70 -10.54 -20.08
C VAL A 575 -30.09 -10.09 -20.47
N PHE A 576 -30.46 -8.89 -20.09
CA PHE A 576 -31.71 -8.27 -20.50
C PHE A 576 -31.52 -7.55 -21.83
N VAL A 577 -32.27 -7.97 -22.86
CA VAL A 577 -32.40 -7.26 -24.12
C VAL A 577 -33.76 -6.60 -24.16
N TYR A 578 -33.78 -5.28 -24.07
CA TYR A 578 -35.01 -4.49 -24.25
C TYR A 578 -35.12 -4.08 -25.71
N ASN A 579 -36.16 -4.55 -26.36
CA ASN A 579 -36.53 -4.14 -27.73
C ASN A 579 -37.68 -3.15 -27.62
N ASP A 580 -37.42 -1.94 -28.05
CA ASP A 580 -38.40 -0.85 -28.14
C ASP A 580 -39.07 -0.92 -29.56
N ILE A 581 -39.62 -2.10 -29.92
CA ILE A 581 -40.37 -2.27 -31.17
C ILE A 581 -41.85 -2.28 -30.84
#